data_b1e56f41f7a77fbcafdd4dc750e2545c
#
_entry.id   b1e56f41f7a77fbcafdd4dc750e2545c
#
_cell.length_a   1.000
_cell.length_b   1.000
_cell.length_c   1.000
_cell.angle_alpha   90.00
_cell.angle_beta   90.00
_cell.angle_gamma   90.00
#
_symmetry.space_group_name_H-M   'P 1'
#
loop_
_entity.id
_entity.type
_entity.pdbx_description
1 polymer ?
#
loop_
_entity_poly.entity_id
_entity_poly.type
_entity_poly.pdbx_seq_one_letter_code
_entity_poly.pdbx_strand_id
1 'polypeptide(L)'
;KKGIVAFMALHPGKKVVVVQGLGFVGSVMGLVVANALTEEYAVIGIDLPTPASYWKIRSINEGVFPVIASDPKIEQYYQNALKKKNYYATFDSYAYGKADVVVVDINLDVKKQSSGTNEPGGYSVDLSPFKKAIEAIGNNCKEDVLVLVETTVPPGTSKKIVKPLLEDCLEKRGLSTGKLKV
;
A
#
# COMPACT_ATOMS: atom_id res chain seq x y z
N LYS A 1 3.25 -16.39 -1.57
CA LYS A 1 2.77 -16.93 -0.28
C LYS A 1 3.92 -17.41 0.61
N LYS A 2 4.83 -18.29 0.12
CA LYS A 2 5.94 -18.85 0.95
C LYS A 2 6.81 -17.75 1.57
N GLY A 3 7.21 -16.72 0.80
CA GLY A 3 8.03 -15.62 1.31
C GLY A 3 7.35 -14.81 2.41
N ILE A 4 6.05 -14.53 2.29
CA ILE A 4 5.27 -13.85 3.33
C ILE A 4 5.23 -14.68 4.61
N VAL A 5 5.00 -16.00 4.51
CA VAL A 5 4.98 -16.88 5.68
C VAL A 5 6.34 -16.90 6.38
N ALA A 6 7.42 -17.02 5.61
CA ALA A 6 8.79 -16.97 6.17
C ALA A 6 9.09 -15.61 6.85
N PHE A 7 8.69 -14.50 6.21
CA PHE A 7 8.84 -13.17 6.79
C PHE A 7 8.05 -13.02 8.09
N MET A 8 6.80 -13.46 8.12
CA MET A 8 5.97 -13.40 9.33
C MET A 8 6.52 -14.24 10.49
N ALA A 9 7.17 -15.36 10.18
CA ALA A 9 7.82 -16.21 11.20
C ALA A 9 8.99 -15.52 11.91
N LEU A 10 9.60 -14.50 11.29
CA LEU A 10 10.66 -13.68 11.92
C LEU A 10 10.08 -12.61 12.86
N HIS A 11 8.77 -12.33 12.77
CA HIS A 11 8.12 -11.24 13.49
C HIS A 11 6.87 -11.69 14.28
N PRO A 12 6.99 -12.68 15.17
CA PRO A 12 5.85 -13.20 15.92
C PRO A 12 5.24 -12.11 16.81
N GLY A 13 3.91 -11.96 16.74
CA GLY A 13 3.16 -11.00 17.56
C GLY A 13 3.31 -9.52 17.18
N LYS A 14 4.09 -9.18 16.15
CA LYS A 14 4.18 -7.80 15.66
C LYS A 14 2.95 -7.44 14.84
N LYS A 15 2.49 -6.20 14.94
CA LYS A 15 1.48 -5.66 14.01
C LYS A 15 2.05 -5.58 12.61
N VAL A 16 1.22 -5.89 11.66
CA VAL A 16 1.58 -5.93 10.23
C VAL A 16 1.01 -4.72 9.52
N VAL A 17 1.88 -3.95 8.92
CA VAL A 17 1.48 -2.84 8.04
C VAL A 17 1.80 -3.23 6.60
N VAL A 18 0.77 -3.22 5.75
CA VAL A 18 0.93 -3.44 4.32
C VAL A 18 0.83 -2.10 3.61
N VAL A 19 1.82 -1.77 2.77
CA VAL A 19 1.82 -0.57 1.94
C VAL A 19 1.53 -0.97 0.49
N GLN A 20 0.41 -0.54 -0.04
CA GLN A 20 -0.02 -0.78 -1.42
C GLN A 20 0.48 0.34 -2.33
N GLY A 21 1.37 -0.01 -3.23
CA GLY A 21 2.07 0.90 -4.15
C GLY A 21 3.50 1.17 -3.68
N LEU A 22 4.48 0.68 -4.45
CA LEU A 22 5.91 0.90 -4.20
C LEU A 22 6.46 1.98 -5.13
N GLY A 23 5.72 3.09 -5.22
CA GLY A 23 6.17 4.34 -5.81
C GLY A 23 7.16 5.07 -4.90
N PHE A 24 7.42 6.35 -5.24
CA PHE A 24 8.31 7.19 -4.42
C PHE A 24 7.80 7.32 -2.98
N VAL A 25 6.53 7.65 -2.80
CA VAL A 25 5.92 7.88 -1.48
C VAL A 25 5.75 6.55 -0.72
N GLY A 26 5.11 5.55 -1.33
CA GLY A 26 4.83 4.29 -0.62
C GLY A 26 6.08 3.49 -0.23
N SER A 27 7.15 3.52 -1.04
CA SER A 27 8.42 2.90 -0.64
C SER A 27 9.01 3.58 0.60
N VAL A 28 8.98 4.93 0.64
CA VAL A 28 9.47 5.71 1.78
C VAL A 28 8.55 5.56 2.99
N MET A 29 7.22 5.54 2.79
CA MET A 29 6.26 5.26 3.85
C MET A 29 6.57 3.92 4.54
N GLY A 30 6.82 2.87 3.76
CA GLY A 30 7.24 1.57 4.30
C GLY A 30 8.49 1.66 5.18
N LEU A 31 9.49 2.46 4.79
CA LEU A 31 10.69 2.69 5.59
C LEU A 31 10.40 3.44 6.89
N VAL A 32 9.57 4.47 6.84
CA VAL A 32 9.19 5.26 8.02
C VAL A 32 8.50 4.35 9.04
N VAL A 33 7.56 3.54 8.61
CA VAL A 33 6.86 2.58 9.47
C VAL A 33 7.82 1.53 10.04
N ALA A 34 8.75 0.99 9.22
CA ALA A 34 9.75 0.02 9.67
C ALA A 34 10.73 0.59 10.72
N ASN A 35 10.84 1.91 10.79
CA ASN A 35 11.69 2.64 11.74
C ASN A 35 10.89 3.36 12.83
N ALA A 36 9.62 3.06 13.01
CA ALA A 36 8.81 3.66 14.08
C ALA A 36 9.48 3.47 15.44
N LEU A 37 9.41 4.52 16.28
CA LEU A 37 10.14 4.59 17.57
C LEU A 37 9.36 3.99 18.73
N THR A 38 8.02 4.04 18.64
CA THR A 38 7.15 3.67 19.77
C THR A 38 6.69 2.22 19.72
N GLU A 39 6.64 1.63 18.54
CA GLU A 39 6.22 0.24 18.33
C GLU A 39 6.99 -0.35 17.14
N GLU A 40 7.30 -1.62 17.20
CA GLU A 40 7.93 -2.33 16.08
C GLU A 40 6.88 -2.99 15.21
N TYR A 41 6.96 -2.71 13.91
CA TYR A 41 6.06 -3.25 12.88
C TYR A 41 6.78 -4.24 11.96
N ALA A 42 6.04 -5.22 11.48
CA ALA A 42 6.39 -6.00 10.30
C ALA A 42 5.78 -5.30 9.08
N VAL A 43 6.59 -4.83 8.15
CA VAL A 43 6.13 -4.03 7.00
C VAL A 43 6.22 -4.86 5.72
N ILE A 44 5.14 -4.90 4.95
CA ILE A 44 5.09 -5.57 3.65
C ILE A 44 4.67 -4.57 2.58
N GLY A 45 5.57 -4.28 1.66
CA GLY A 45 5.24 -3.50 0.47
C GLY A 45 4.63 -4.38 -0.62
N ILE A 46 3.53 -3.93 -1.22
CA ILE A 46 2.90 -4.60 -2.36
C ILE A 46 2.92 -3.69 -3.58
N ASP A 47 3.28 -4.24 -4.73
CA ASP A 47 3.10 -3.58 -6.02
C ASP A 47 2.54 -4.58 -7.05
N LEU A 48 2.18 -4.09 -8.23
CA LEU A 48 1.60 -4.89 -9.30
C LEU A 48 2.60 -5.94 -9.85
N PRO A 49 2.11 -7.11 -10.33
CA PRO A 49 2.95 -8.11 -10.97
C PRO A 49 3.31 -7.70 -12.41
N THR A 50 3.99 -6.58 -12.58
CA THR A 50 4.40 -6.04 -13.87
C THR A 50 5.92 -5.89 -13.97
N PRO A 51 6.51 -5.90 -15.17
CA PRO A 51 7.93 -5.63 -15.35
C PRO A 51 8.38 -4.31 -14.69
N ALA A 52 7.51 -3.29 -14.72
CA ALA A 52 7.77 -1.98 -14.12
C ALA A 52 7.84 -2.02 -12.58
N SER A 53 7.30 -3.04 -11.94
CA SER A 53 7.27 -3.18 -10.48
C SER A 53 8.18 -4.28 -9.96
N TYR A 54 8.46 -5.34 -10.74
CA TYR A 54 9.29 -6.45 -10.29
C TYR A 54 10.68 -6.04 -9.84
N TRP A 55 11.31 -5.12 -10.55
CA TRP A 55 12.65 -4.65 -10.18
C TRP A 55 12.66 -3.95 -8.81
N LYS A 56 11.61 -3.20 -8.48
CA LYS A 56 11.47 -2.53 -7.17
C LYS A 56 11.31 -3.55 -6.04
N ILE A 57 10.41 -4.52 -6.24
CA ILE A 57 10.19 -5.62 -5.29
C ILE A 57 11.48 -6.39 -5.05
N ARG A 58 12.18 -6.72 -6.14
CA ARG A 58 13.45 -7.43 -6.07
C ARG A 58 14.52 -6.61 -5.34
N SER A 59 14.69 -5.35 -5.72
CA SER A 59 15.68 -4.46 -5.11
C SER A 59 15.48 -4.32 -3.60
N ILE A 60 14.26 -4.11 -3.13
CA ILE A 60 13.95 -4.02 -1.69
C ILE A 60 14.37 -5.32 -0.98
N ASN A 61 14.09 -6.48 -1.56
CA ASN A 61 14.40 -7.76 -0.93
C ASN A 61 15.89 -8.14 -1.02
N GLU A 62 16.64 -7.58 -1.98
CA GLU A 62 18.07 -7.82 -2.20
C GLU A 62 18.98 -6.79 -1.52
N GLY A 63 18.42 -5.85 -0.78
CA GLY A 63 19.22 -4.88 -0.02
C GLY A 63 19.56 -3.60 -0.78
N VAL A 64 18.83 -3.29 -1.86
CA VAL A 64 18.97 -2.05 -2.64
C VAL A 64 17.67 -1.28 -2.60
N PHE A 65 17.68 -0.07 -2.04
CA PHE A 65 16.46 0.74 -2.02
C PHE A 65 16.17 1.33 -3.41
N PRO A 66 14.94 1.16 -3.94
CA PRO A 66 14.64 1.50 -5.33
C PRO A 66 14.44 2.99 -5.60
N VAL A 67 14.51 3.83 -4.56
CA VAL A 67 14.29 5.27 -4.65
C VAL A 67 15.58 6.01 -4.37
N ILE A 68 15.97 6.90 -5.29
CA ILE A 68 17.08 7.83 -5.09
C ILE A 68 16.51 9.11 -4.51
N ALA A 69 16.96 9.49 -3.33
CA ALA A 69 16.57 10.72 -2.66
C ALA A 69 17.78 11.44 -2.10
N SER A 70 17.68 12.76 -2.00
CA SER A 70 18.73 13.62 -1.45
C SER A 70 18.79 13.58 0.08
N ASP A 71 17.74 13.09 0.76
CA ASP A 71 17.71 12.99 2.21
C ASP A 71 18.52 11.75 2.67
N PRO A 72 19.63 11.95 3.40
CA PRO A 72 20.48 10.85 3.87
C PRO A 72 19.79 9.94 4.89
N LYS A 73 18.69 10.38 5.50
CA LYS A 73 17.90 9.55 6.42
C LYS A 73 17.25 8.37 5.73
N ILE A 74 16.93 8.46 4.43
CA ILE A 74 16.33 7.36 3.68
C ILE A 74 17.28 6.17 3.65
N GLU A 75 18.53 6.38 3.31
CA GLU A 75 19.54 5.31 3.33
C GLU A 75 19.72 4.75 4.75
N GLN A 76 19.83 5.62 5.75
CA GLN A 76 19.93 5.19 7.15
C GLN A 76 18.74 4.34 7.60
N TYR A 77 17.53 4.75 7.26
CA TYR A 77 16.31 4.01 7.59
C TYR A 77 16.27 2.66 6.88
N TYR A 78 16.73 2.62 5.64
CA TYR A 78 16.77 1.36 4.90
C TYR A 78 17.78 0.38 5.51
N GLN A 79 18.99 0.85 5.85
CA GLN A 79 19.97 0.04 6.55
C GLN A 79 19.47 -0.49 7.91
N ASN A 80 18.70 0.31 8.63
CA ASN A 80 18.06 -0.12 9.87
C ASN A 80 17.00 -1.20 9.60
N ALA A 81 16.17 -1.04 8.58
CA ALA A 81 15.15 -2.02 8.20
C ALA A 81 15.77 -3.35 7.77
N LEU A 82 16.91 -3.32 7.04
CA LEU A 82 17.68 -4.51 6.68
C LEU A 82 18.21 -5.24 7.90
N LYS A 83 18.78 -4.52 8.88
CA LYS A 83 19.27 -5.10 10.15
C LYS A 83 18.13 -5.74 10.95
N LYS A 84 16.98 -5.07 11.03
CA LYS A 84 15.77 -5.57 11.71
C LYS A 84 15.06 -6.68 10.90
N LYS A 85 15.35 -6.80 9.60
CA LYS A 85 14.66 -7.69 8.65
C LYS A 85 13.15 -7.48 8.62
N ASN A 86 12.68 -6.27 8.91
CA ASN A 86 11.27 -5.97 9.12
C ASN A 86 10.58 -5.21 7.96
N TYR A 87 11.23 -5.13 6.79
CA TYR A 87 10.64 -4.64 5.55
C TYR A 87 10.82 -5.68 4.44
N TYR A 88 9.71 -6.15 3.89
CA TYR A 88 9.65 -7.15 2.81
C TYR A 88 8.77 -6.66 1.69
N ALA A 89 9.08 -6.96 0.44
CA ALA A 89 8.28 -6.55 -0.72
C ALA A 89 7.77 -7.77 -1.50
N THR A 90 6.54 -7.67 -2.05
CA THR A 90 5.90 -8.74 -2.80
C THR A 90 4.85 -8.21 -3.78
N PHE A 91 4.38 -9.07 -4.68
CA PHE A 91 3.16 -8.86 -5.48
C PHE A 91 1.99 -9.76 -5.05
N ASP A 92 2.17 -10.55 -3.99
CA ASP A 92 1.19 -11.56 -3.57
C ASP A 92 0.16 -10.95 -2.61
N SER A 93 -1.10 -10.86 -3.06
CA SER A 93 -2.23 -10.34 -2.29
C SER A 93 -2.52 -11.06 -0.98
N TYR A 94 -1.93 -12.24 -0.76
CA TYR A 94 -1.99 -12.95 0.52
C TYR A 94 -1.50 -12.08 1.70
N ALA A 95 -0.67 -11.09 1.45
CA ALA A 95 -0.21 -10.15 2.47
C ALA A 95 -1.35 -9.35 3.11
N TYR A 96 -2.38 -8.98 2.36
CA TYR A 96 -3.53 -8.25 2.92
C TYR A 96 -4.25 -9.05 4.02
N GLY A 97 -4.31 -10.37 3.90
CA GLY A 97 -4.87 -11.24 4.94
C GLY A 97 -4.04 -11.30 6.23
N LYS A 98 -2.84 -10.72 6.25
CA LYS A 98 -1.97 -10.58 7.43
C LYS A 98 -1.99 -9.17 8.01
N ALA A 99 -2.46 -8.18 7.25
CA ALA A 99 -2.42 -6.78 7.63
C ALA A 99 -3.33 -6.44 8.82
N ASP A 100 -2.81 -5.67 9.75
CA ASP A 100 -3.59 -4.92 10.75
C ASP A 100 -3.91 -3.53 10.20
N VAL A 101 -3.00 -2.98 9.39
CA VAL A 101 -3.16 -1.71 8.70
C VAL A 101 -2.76 -1.90 7.24
N VAL A 102 -3.55 -1.35 6.32
CA VAL A 102 -3.19 -1.21 4.90
C VAL A 102 -3.10 0.28 4.57
N VAL A 103 -1.94 0.71 4.11
CA VAL A 103 -1.74 2.07 3.56
C VAL A 103 -1.85 1.98 2.04
N VAL A 104 -2.73 2.79 1.47
CA VAL A 104 -2.96 2.83 0.01
C VAL A 104 -2.27 4.06 -0.57
N ASP A 105 -1.21 3.83 -1.34
CA ASP A 105 -0.42 4.86 -2.00
C ASP A 105 -0.22 4.53 -3.49
N ILE A 106 -1.26 4.79 -4.26
CA ILE A 106 -1.32 4.50 -5.70
C ILE A 106 -1.25 5.79 -6.48
N ASN A 107 -0.40 5.84 -7.49
CA ASN A 107 -0.36 6.98 -8.38
C ASN A 107 -1.66 7.08 -9.19
N LEU A 108 -2.28 8.26 -9.17
CA LEU A 108 -3.44 8.60 -9.98
C LEU A 108 -3.11 9.77 -10.89
N ASP A 109 -3.14 9.53 -12.19
CA ASP A 109 -2.92 10.58 -13.18
C ASP A 109 -4.19 11.42 -13.38
N VAL A 110 -4.04 12.73 -13.22
CA VAL A 110 -5.06 13.71 -13.53
C VAL A 110 -4.89 14.15 -14.98
N LYS A 111 -5.82 13.77 -15.85
CA LYS A 111 -5.82 14.20 -17.25
C LYS A 111 -6.51 15.56 -17.37
N LYS A 112 -5.78 16.55 -17.90
CA LYS A 112 -6.37 17.82 -18.32
C LYS A 112 -7.13 17.59 -19.61
N GLN A 113 -8.45 17.86 -19.62
CA GLN A 113 -9.22 17.88 -20.86
C GLN A 113 -8.90 19.18 -21.60
N SER A 114 -8.30 19.09 -22.77
CA SER A 114 -8.17 20.24 -23.65
C SER A 114 -9.54 20.55 -24.25
N SER A 115 -10.21 21.58 -23.76
CA SER A 115 -11.28 22.22 -24.53
C SER A 115 -10.60 22.97 -25.69
N GLY A 116 -11.07 22.75 -26.93
CA GLY A 116 -10.58 23.51 -28.10
C GLY A 116 -10.94 25.01 -28.08
N THR A 117 -11.39 25.52 -26.95
CA THR A 117 -11.72 26.92 -26.65
C THR A 117 -10.83 27.40 -25.51
N ASN A 118 -10.54 28.70 -25.42
CA ASN A 118 -9.70 29.33 -24.38
C ASN A 118 -10.27 29.23 -22.95
N GLU A 119 -11.29 28.43 -22.73
CA GLU A 119 -11.81 28.14 -21.40
C GLU A 119 -11.02 26.99 -20.74
N PRO A 120 -10.78 27.04 -19.42
CA PRO A 120 -10.09 25.97 -18.71
C PRO A 120 -10.91 24.68 -18.85
N GLY A 121 -10.38 23.73 -19.64
CA GLY A 121 -10.95 22.41 -19.78
C GLY A 121 -11.07 21.70 -18.42
N GLY A 122 -12.12 20.90 -18.25
CA GLY A 122 -12.30 20.11 -17.02
C GLY A 122 -11.15 19.14 -16.78
N TYR A 123 -10.94 18.78 -15.52
CA TYR A 123 -10.03 17.71 -15.14
C TYR A 123 -10.79 16.40 -14.99
N SER A 124 -10.23 15.30 -15.48
CA SER A 124 -10.77 13.97 -15.25
C SER A 124 -9.73 13.08 -14.57
N VAL A 125 -10.17 12.32 -13.60
CA VAL A 125 -9.35 11.33 -12.90
C VAL A 125 -9.91 9.95 -13.19
N ASP A 126 -9.10 9.05 -13.74
CA ASP A 126 -9.47 7.65 -13.87
C ASP A 126 -9.21 6.93 -12.55
N LEU A 127 -10.28 6.65 -11.81
CA LEU A 127 -10.23 5.92 -10.54
C LEU A 127 -10.24 4.39 -10.73
N SER A 128 -10.26 3.87 -11.96
CA SER A 128 -10.34 2.43 -12.21
C SER A 128 -9.15 1.65 -11.61
N PRO A 129 -7.88 2.09 -11.75
CA PRO A 129 -6.76 1.41 -11.10
C PRO A 129 -6.85 1.44 -9.57
N PHE A 130 -7.30 2.57 -9.01
CA PHE A 130 -7.51 2.74 -7.58
C PHE A 130 -8.59 1.80 -7.05
N LYS A 131 -9.76 1.73 -7.70
CA LYS A 131 -10.85 0.82 -7.33
C LYS A 131 -10.40 -0.64 -7.35
N LYS A 132 -9.67 -1.07 -8.39
CA LYS A 132 -9.11 -2.43 -8.48
C LYS A 132 -8.20 -2.76 -7.31
N ALA A 133 -7.39 -1.81 -6.87
CA ALA A 133 -6.54 -2.03 -5.71
C ALA A 133 -7.35 -2.12 -4.40
N ILE A 134 -8.37 -1.29 -4.22
CA ILE A 134 -9.29 -1.39 -3.07
C ILE A 134 -10.03 -2.74 -3.08
N GLU A 135 -10.51 -3.20 -4.23
CA GLU A 135 -11.11 -4.53 -4.39
C GLU A 135 -10.12 -5.66 -4.05
N ALA A 136 -8.87 -5.54 -4.49
CA ALA A 136 -7.84 -6.52 -4.15
C ALA A 136 -7.58 -6.59 -2.63
N ILE A 137 -7.60 -5.44 -1.96
CA ILE A 137 -7.53 -5.36 -0.49
C ILE A 137 -8.76 -6.03 0.12
N GLY A 138 -9.97 -5.60 -0.24
CA GLY A 138 -11.22 -6.11 0.30
C GLY A 138 -11.42 -7.61 0.11
N ASN A 139 -10.98 -8.15 -1.03
CA ASN A 139 -11.05 -9.59 -1.31
C ASN A 139 -10.08 -10.45 -0.48
N ASN A 140 -9.11 -9.85 0.20
CA ASN A 140 -8.06 -10.60 0.89
C ASN A 140 -7.86 -10.18 2.36
N CYS A 141 -8.27 -8.98 2.78
CA CYS A 141 -8.02 -8.45 4.12
C CYS A 141 -8.83 -9.15 5.23
N LYS A 142 -8.46 -8.87 6.48
CA LYS A 142 -9.23 -9.24 7.68
C LYS A 142 -10.42 -8.29 7.86
N GLU A 143 -11.42 -8.70 8.65
CA GLU A 143 -12.62 -7.89 8.93
C GLU A 143 -12.35 -6.67 9.83
N ASP A 144 -11.26 -6.69 10.59
CA ASP A 144 -10.86 -5.66 11.57
C ASP A 144 -9.70 -4.77 11.08
N VAL A 145 -9.41 -4.82 9.79
CA VAL A 145 -8.33 -4.03 9.18
C VAL A 145 -8.61 -2.54 9.23
N LEU A 146 -7.56 -1.74 9.46
CA LEU A 146 -7.57 -0.29 9.21
C LEU A 146 -7.00 -0.03 7.81
N VAL A 147 -7.76 0.67 6.96
CA VAL A 147 -7.30 1.09 5.63
C VAL A 147 -7.09 2.60 5.61
N LEU A 148 -5.85 3.04 5.43
CA LEU A 148 -5.46 4.44 5.32
C LEU A 148 -5.25 4.79 3.85
N VAL A 149 -5.95 5.79 3.35
CA VAL A 149 -5.83 6.26 1.96
C VAL A 149 -4.92 7.48 1.94
N GLU A 150 -3.69 7.27 1.48
CA GLU A 150 -2.66 8.31 1.32
C GLU A 150 -2.63 8.86 -0.11
N THR A 151 -3.19 8.11 -1.06
CA THR A 151 -3.37 8.57 -2.44
C THR A 151 -4.16 9.87 -2.48
N THR A 152 -3.68 10.86 -3.21
CA THR A 152 -4.44 12.08 -3.49
C THR A 152 -5.67 11.76 -4.33
N VAL A 153 -6.84 11.85 -3.73
CA VAL A 153 -8.14 11.52 -4.36
C VAL A 153 -9.12 12.68 -4.22
N PRO A 154 -10.14 12.78 -5.07
CA PRO A 154 -11.20 13.77 -4.93
C PRO A 154 -11.86 13.71 -3.54
N PRO A 155 -12.31 14.86 -2.98
CA PRO A 155 -12.99 14.90 -1.69
C PRO A 155 -14.19 13.94 -1.63
N GLY A 156 -14.28 13.19 -0.53
CA GLY A 156 -15.36 12.22 -0.31
C GLY A 156 -15.11 10.83 -0.91
N THR A 157 -14.00 10.59 -1.62
CA THR A 157 -13.68 9.29 -2.22
C THR A 157 -13.62 8.17 -1.17
N SER A 158 -12.99 8.39 -0.02
CA SER A 158 -12.92 7.38 1.05
C SER A 158 -14.31 6.97 1.52
N LYS A 159 -15.21 7.93 1.73
CA LYS A 159 -16.57 7.64 2.20
C LYS A 159 -17.47 7.04 1.12
N LYS A 160 -17.38 7.54 -0.13
CA LYS A 160 -18.32 7.19 -1.21
C LYS A 160 -17.88 6.01 -2.07
N ILE A 161 -16.58 5.69 -2.07
CA ILE A 161 -16.00 4.65 -2.94
C ILE A 161 -15.26 3.61 -2.11
N VAL A 162 -14.25 4.02 -1.32
CA VAL A 162 -13.37 3.05 -0.64
C VAL A 162 -14.14 2.21 0.36
N LYS A 163 -14.82 2.85 1.31
CA LYS A 163 -15.55 2.15 2.35
C LYS A 163 -16.63 1.22 1.78
N PRO A 164 -17.53 1.65 0.87
CA PRO A 164 -18.53 0.76 0.29
C PRO A 164 -17.94 -0.42 -0.50
N LEU A 165 -16.84 -0.23 -1.24
CA LEU A 165 -16.17 -1.32 -1.96
C LEU A 165 -15.59 -2.36 -1.01
N LEU A 166 -14.96 -1.92 0.09
CA LEU A 166 -14.41 -2.82 1.09
C LEU A 166 -15.53 -3.59 1.81
N GLU A 167 -16.62 -2.91 2.19
CA GLU A 167 -17.78 -3.52 2.82
C GLU A 167 -18.40 -4.59 1.91
N ASP A 168 -18.65 -4.29 0.63
CA ASP A 168 -19.17 -5.24 -0.35
C ASP A 168 -18.27 -6.47 -0.50
N CYS A 169 -16.94 -6.27 -0.57
CA CYS A 169 -15.98 -7.38 -0.64
C CYS A 169 -16.02 -8.26 0.62
N LEU A 170 -16.11 -7.67 1.81
CA LEU A 170 -16.19 -8.41 3.07
C LEU A 170 -17.51 -9.20 3.16
N GLU A 171 -18.64 -8.58 2.83
CA GLU A 171 -19.97 -9.20 2.82
C GLU A 171 -20.04 -10.39 1.85
N LYS A 172 -19.49 -10.25 0.63
CA LYS A 172 -19.38 -11.35 -0.34
C LYS A 172 -18.57 -12.54 0.18
N ARG A 173 -17.67 -12.30 1.12
CA ARG A 173 -16.87 -13.33 1.81
C ARG A 173 -17.51 -13.84 3.10
N GLY A 174 -18.71 -13.36 3.46
CA GLY A 174 -19.41 -13.72 4.69
C GLY A 174 -18.77 -13.14 5.96
N LEU A 175 -18.00 -12.06 5.84
CA LEU A 175 -17.31 -11.39 6.96
C LEU A 175 -18.09 -10.17 7.43
N SER A 176 -17.89 -9.80 8.71
CA SER A 176 -18.52 -8.62 9.31
C SER A 176 -17.82 -7.34 8.85
N THR A 177 -18.60 -6.28 8.60
CA THR A 177 -18.08 -4.95 8.27
C THR A 177 -17.95 -4.03 9.48
N GLY A 178 -18.49 -4.44 10.63
CA GLY A 178 -18.60 -3.58 11.83
C GLY A 178 -17.27 -3.16 12.46
N LYS A 179 -16.17 -3.88 12.17
CA LYS A 179 -14.83 -3.56 12.68
C LYS A 179 -13.92 -2.90 11.65
N LEU A 180 -14.36 -2.83 10.39
CA LEU A 180 -13.62 -2.15 9.32
C LEU A 180 -13.47 -0.66 9.60
N LYS A 181 -12.25 -0.15 9.46
CA LYS A 181 -11.93 1.28 9.60
C LYS A 181 -11.31 1.81 8.31
N VAL A 182 -11.76 2.98 7.86
CA VAL A 182 -11.26 3.68 6.66
C VAL A 182 -11.05 5.14 7.00
#